data_1392f82dbc1a0ae3ba5c4b245f6998b5
#
_entry.id   1392f82dbc1a0ae3ba5c4b245f6998b5
#
_cell.length_a   1.000
_cell.length_b   1.000
_cell.length_c   1.000
_cell.angle_alpha   90.00
_cell.angle_beta   90.00
_cell.angle_gamma   90.00
#
_symmetry.space_group_name_H-M   'P 1'
#
loop_
_entity.id
_entity.type
_entity.pdbx_description
1 polymer ?
#
loop_
_entity_poly.entity_id
_entity_poly.type
_entity_poly.pdbx_seq_one_letter_code
_entity_poly.pdbx_strand_id
1 'polypeptide(L)'
;AADVMQLDWSWVSTYSPKGDNFYDLNKVSNILDLDNYTEGDKSVFTINGKLNAIPISNTGRVFCWNKTTFDKIGVEIPTTLDELLAAGKAFEAYDDSYYPLVTKELDRAFLMVYYLQCKYGKDWVKDGALQYSQEEIAEGFDFLKNLEDNHVIPTLQKVAGDGADLIDTNANWIDGHYAGIFLYDTSIVKHAEAVKDGELVIGDYIKMGDYHG
;
A
#
# COMPACT_ATOMS: atom_id res chain seq x y z
N ALA A 1 27.17 -17.96 5.31
CA ALA A 1 26.48 -16.71 4.98
C ALA A 1 26.57 -16.52 3.46
N ALA A 2 25.57 -15.93 2.85
CA ALA A 2 25.62 -15.56 1.43
C ALA A 2 26.51 -14.33 1.24
N ASP A 3 27.27 -14.29 0.14
CA ASP A 3 28.11 -13.13 -0.18
C ASP A 3 27.28 -11.97 -0.75
N VAL A 4 26.16 -12.30 -1.43
CA VAL A 4 25.17 -11.36 -1.95
C VAL A 4 23.77 -11.86 -1.59
N MET A 5 22.89 -10.97 -1.19
CA MET A 5 21.52 -11.32 -0.84
C MET A 5 20.53 -10.27 -1.34
N GLN A 6 19.34 -10.70 -1.67
CA GLN A 6 18.20 -9.80 -1.93
C GLN A 6 17.47 -9.55 -0.63
N LEU A 7 17.17 -8.30 -0.35
CA LEU A 7 16.47 -7.85 0.87
C LEU A 7 15.32 -6.92 0.50
N ASP A 8 14.31 -6.89 1.35
CA ASP A 8 13.37 -5.77 1.37
C ASP A 8 14.11 -4.51 1.84
N TRP A 9 13.75 -3.36 1.29
CA TRP A 9 14.39 -2.08 1.59
C TRP A 9 14.41 -1.77 3.10
N SER A 10 13.33 -2.08 3.79
CA SER A 10 13.18 -1.85 5.23
C SER A 10 14.12 -2.69 6.09
N TRP A 11 14.59 -3.83 5.56
CA TRP A 11 15.48 -4.73 6.28
C TRP A 11 16.92 -4.28 6.28
N VAL A 12 17.32 -3.46 5.31
CA VAL A 12 18.71 -2.96 5.23
C VAL A 12 19.10 -2.23 6.51
N SER A 13 18.28 -1.30 6.98
CA SER A 13 18.52 -0.57 8.24
C SER A 13 18.39 -1.47 9.47
N THR A 14 17.53 -2.48 9.43
CA THR A 14 17.36 -3.45 10.52
C THR A 14 18.61 -4.31 10.70
N TYR A 15 19.17 -4.83 9.59
CA TYR A 15 20.35 -5.69 9.65
C TYR A 15 21.66 -4.92 9.73
N SER A 16 21.69 -3.66 9.31
CA SER A 16 22.89 -2.80 9.33
C SER A 16 22.58 -1.41 9.92
N PRO A 17 22.13 -1.31 11.18
CA PRO A 17 21.65 -0.05 11.76
C PRO A 17 22.73 1.04 11.85
N LYS A 18 24.01 0.68 11.78
CA LYS A 18 25.16 1.59 11.74
C LYS A 18 25.86 1.62 10.39
N GLY A 19 25.35 0.91 9.39
CA GLY A 19 25.99 0.79 8.09
C GLY A 19 27.26 -0.08 8.07
N ASP A 20 27.53 -0.86 9.12
CA ASP A 20 28.79 -1.62 9.26
C ASP A 20 28.66 -3.12 8.95
N ASN A 21 27.42 -3.64 8.86
CA ASN A 21 27.20 -5.08 8.70
C ASN A 21 27.16 -5.51 7.22
N PHE A 22 27.02 -4.56 6.30
CA PHE A 22 27.13 -4.79 4.86
C PHE A 22 28.36 -4.08 4.31
N TYR A 23 28.86 -4.59 3.19
CA TYR A 23 29.96 -3.97 2.48
C TYR A 23 29.53 -2.60 1.95
N ASP A 24 30.42 -1.61 2.06
CA ASP A 24 30.18 -0.28 1.51
C ASP A 24 30.36 -0.30 -0.01
N LEU A 25 29.25 -0.25 -0.74
CA LEU A 25 29.22 -0.33 -2.20
C LEU A 25 29.86 0.87 -2.90
N ASN A 26 30.04 2.01 -2.21
CA ASN A 26 30.82 3.13 -2.75
C ASN A 26 32.25 2.72 -3.12
N LYS A 27 32.81 1.70 -2.45
CA LYS A 27 34.17 1.20 -2.70
C LYS A 27 34.31 0.36 -3.96
N VAL A 28 33.20 0.00 -4.60
CA VAL A 28 33.16 -0.77 -5.83
C VAL A 28 32.41 -0.04 -6.94
N SER A 29 32.35 1.28 -6.86
CA SER A 29 31.70 2.14 -7.87
C SER A 29 32.30 2.00 -9.27
N ASN A 30 33.54 1.51 -9.38
CA ASN A 30 34.18 1.18 -10.64
C ASN A 30 33.66 -0.11 -11.31
N ILE A 31 32.89 -0.91 -10.56
CA ILE A 31 32.24 -2.15 -11.04
C ILE A 31 30.74 -1.96 -11.15
N LEU A 32 30.15 -1.29 -10.13
CA LEU A 32 28.74 -0.93 -10.11
C LEU A 32 28.59 0.43 -10.76
N ASP A 33 27.81 0.51 -11.82
CA ASP A 33 27.47 1.77 -12.47
C ASP A 33 26.43 2.52 -11.60
N LEU A 34 26.93 3.22 -10.57
CA LEU A 34 26.10 3.94 -9.59
C LEU A 34 25.41 5.17 -10.19
N ASP A 35 25.80 5.63 -11.37
CA ASP A 35 25.18 6.73 -12.09
C ASP A 35 23.82 6.34 -12.67
N ASN A 36 23.52 5.04 -12.77
CA ASN A 36 22.20 4.52 -13.14
C ASN A 36 21.14 4.67 -12.02
N TYR A 37 21.56 5.05 -10.83
CA TYR A 37 20.68 5.22 -9.66
C TYR A 37 20.56 6.69 -9.30
N THR A 38 19.34 7.15 -9.03
CA THR A 38 19.13 8.52 -8.56
C THR A 38 19.69 8.71 -7.14
N GLU A 39 19.90 9.95 -6.74
CA GLU A 39 20.29 10.24 -5.34
C GLU A 39 19.21 9.79 -4.35
N GLY A 40 17.92 9.86 -4.74
CA GLY A 40 16.80 9.33 -3.95
C GLY A 40 16.95 7.82 -3.72
N ASP A 41 17.20 7.06 -4.79
CA ASP A 41 17.39 5.60 -4.70
C ASP A 41 18.56 5.23 -3.78
N LYS A 42 19.68 5.93 -3.89
CA LYS A 42 20.87 5.68 -3.07
C LYS A 42 20.68 6.11 -1.61
N SER A 43 19.97 7.20 -1.37
CA SER A 43 19.78 7.76 -0.03
C SER A 43 19.06 6.80 0.92
N VAL A 44 18.07 6.04 0.41
CA VAL A 44 17.31 5.04 1.18
C VAL A 44 18.22 3.94 1.76
N PHE A 45 19.29 3.60 1.05
CA PHE A 45 20.23 2.53 1.43
C PHE A 45 21.55 3.06 1.98
N THR A 46 21.71 4.38 2.12
CA THR A 46 22.91 4.99 2.68
C THR A 46 22.75 5.20 4.18
N ILE A 47 23.55 4.49 4.97
CA ILE A 47 23.53 4.56 6.41
C ILE A 47 24.91 5.05 6.89
N ASN A 48 24.93 6.18 7.59
CA ASN A 48 26.17 6.82 8.05
C ASN A 48 27.22 7.01 6.93
N GLY A 49 26.75 7.43 5.73
CA GLY A 49 27.61 7.70 4.58
C GLY A 49 28.10 6.45 3.82
N LYS A 50 27.66 5.24 4.19
CA LYS A 50 28.00 3.99 3.53
C LYS A 50 26.80 3.47 2.75
N LEU A 51 26.97 3.22 1.47
CA LEU A 51 25.94 2.61 0.61
C LEU A 51 25.90 1.10 0.86
N ASN A 52 24.91 0.64 1.60
CA ASN A 52 24.80 -0.75 2.05
C ASN A 52 24.03 -1.67 1.07
N ALA A 53 23.24 -1.11 0.17
CA ALA A 53 22.52 -1.82 -0.87
C ALA A 53 22.23 -0.91 -2.07
N ILE A 54 21.80 -1.49 -3.18
CA ILE A 54 21.24 -0.80 -4.34
C ILE A 54 19.90 -1.43 -4.70
N PRO A 55 18.92 -0.66 -5.18
CA PRO A 55 17.65 -1.22 -5.60
C PRO A 55 17.80 -2.04 -6.88
N ILE A 56 17.12 -3.17 -6.96
CA ILE A 56 17.01 -4.00 -8.17
C ILE A 56 15.64 -3.82 -8.84
N SER A 57 14.66 -3.30 -8.11
CA SER A 57 13.35 -2.89 -8.62
C SER A 57 12.73 -1.89 -7.67
N ASN A 58 11.93 -0.98 -8.21
CA ASN A 58 11.06 -0.09 -7.46
C ASN A 58 9.62 -0.52 -7.69
N THR A 59 8.82 -0.52 -6.62
CA THR A 59 7.40 -0.84 -6.65
C THR A 59 6.64 0.17 -5.80
N GLY A 60 5.45 0.54 -6.26
CA GLY A 60 4.54 1.42 -5.53
C GLY A 60 3.26 0.70 -5.15
N ARG A 61 2.51 1.26 -4.21
CA ARG A 61 1.14 0.81 -3.95
C ARG A 61 0.19 1.54 -4.87
N VAL A 62 -0.80 0.83 -5.37
CA VAL A 62 -1.84 1.37 -6.23
C VAL A 62 -3.20 0.90 -5.75
N PHE A 63 -4.25 1.67 -6.06
CA PHE A 63 -5.61 1.19 -5.97
C PHE A 63 -5.93 0.42 -7.25
N CYS A 64 -6.43 -0.79 -7.07
CA CYS A 64 -6.92 -1.61 -8.18
C CYS A 64 -8.36 -2.00 -7.92
N TRP A 65 -9.23 -1.78 -8.90
CA TRP A 65 -10.66 -1.91 -8.77
C TRP A 65 -11.23 -2.94 -9.73
N ASN A 66 -12.17 -3.73 -9.28
CA ASN A 66 -12.99 -4.58 -10.13
C ASN A 66 -14.10 -3.73 -10.77
N LYS A 67 -13.81 -3.17 -11.93
CA LYS A 67 -14.75 -2.33 -12.69
C LYS A 67 -16.08 -3.02 -12.92
N THR A 68 -16.07 -4.31 -13.24
CA THR A 68 -17.29 -5.09 -13.47
C THR A 68 -18.21 -5.07 -12.25
N THR A 69 -17.68 -5.16 -11.04
CA THR A 69 -18.49 -5.07 -9.82
C THR A 69 -19.02 -3.65 -9.59
N PHE A 70 -18.20 -2.64 -9.81
CA PHE A 70 -18.65 -1.24 -9.71
C PHE A 70 -19.77 -0.93 -10.70
N ASP A 71 -19.61 -1.33 -11.97
CA ASP A 71 -20.64 -1.18 -13.01
C ASP A 71 -21.93 -1.94 -12.64
N LYS A 72 -21.82 -3.16 -12.11
CA LYS A 72 -22.95 -3.98 -11.67
C LYS A 72 -23.77 -3.30 -10.57
N ILE A 73 -23.10 -2.62 -9.63
CA ILE A 73 -23.73 -1.91 -8.51
C ILE A 73 -24.23 -0.53 -8.97
N GLY A 74 -23.69 0.00 -10.06
CA GLY A 74 -24.05 1.31 -10.61
C GLY A 74 -23.32 2.46 -9.91
N VAL A 75 -22.09 2.23 -9.48
CA VAL A 75 -21.22 3.21 -8.80
C VAL A 75 -19.94 3.43 -9.61
N GLU A 76 -19.57 4.67 -9.80
CA GLU A 76 -18.28 5.01 -10.41
C GLU A 76 -17.10 4.66 -9.49
N ILE A 77 -15.94 4.37 -10.09
CA ILE A 77 -14.72 4.14 -9.34
C ILE A 77 -14.32 5.44 -8.61
N PRO A 78 -14.14 5.40 -7.28
CA PRO A 78 -13.90 6.60 -6.50
C PRO A 78 -12.52 7.21 -6.76
N THR A 79 -12.46 8.54 -6.80
CA THR A 79 -11.23 9.34 -6.92
C THR A 79 -11.00 10.24 -5.70
N THR A 80 -12.01 10.37 -4.85
CA THR A 80 -11.95 11.15 -3.61
C THR A 80 -12.41 10.33 -2.42
N LEU A 81 -12.05 10.76 -1.20
CA LEU A 81 -12.48 10.11 0.02
C LEU A 81 -14.02 10.12 0.17
N ASP A 82 -14.67 11.23 -0.19
CA ASP A 82 -16.14 11.34 -0.11
C ASP A 82 -16.82 10.36 -1.07
N GLU A 83 -16.30 10.21 -2.29
CA GLU A 83 -16.79 9.21 -3.25
C GLU A 83 -16.56 7.77 -2.76
N LEU A 84 -15.41 7.52 -2.12
CA LEU A 84 -15.11 6.21 -1.53
C LEU A 84 -16.09 5.87 -0.39
N LEU A 85 -16.40 6.82 0.49
CA LEU A 85 -17.40 6.65 1.54
C LEU A 85 -18.82 6.45 0.98
N ALA A 86 -19.16 7.19 -0.08
CA ALA A 86 -20.43 7.02 -0.78
C ALA A 86 -20.53 5.64 -1.46
N ALA A 87 -19.44 5.18 -2.05
CA ALA A 87 -19.36 3.83 -2.62
C ALA A 87 -19.61 2.76 -1.55
N GLY A 88 -19.02 2.87 -0.36
CA GLY A 88 -19.29 1.94 0.74
C GLY A 88 -20.78 1.78 1.03
N LYS A 89 -21.49 2.89 1.18
CA LYS A 89 -22.94 2.89 1.44
C LYS A 89 -23.75 2.30 0.28
N ALA A 90 -23.34 2.56 -0.96
CA ALA A 90 -24.04 2.01 -2.13
C ALA A 90 -23.83 0.49 -2.24
N PHE A 91 -22.63 0.00 -1.93
CA PHE A 91 -22.31 -1.41 -1.87
C PHE A 91 -23.13 -2.12 -0.77
N GLU A 92 -23.18 -1.56 0.45
CA GLU A 92 -23.99 -2.07 1.55
C GLU A 92 -25.49 -2.14 1.19
N ALA A 93 -26.00 -1.10 0.52
CA ALA A 93 -27.40 -1.06 0.08
C ALA A 93 -27.71 -2.07 -1.03
N TYR A 94 -26.71 -2.42 -1.86
CA TYR A 94 -26.87 -3.45 -2.88
C TYR A 94 -26.89 -4.84 -2.25
N ASP A 95 -25.89 -5.18 -1.44
CA ASP A 95 -25.78 -6.43 -0.69
C ASP A 95 -24.64 -6.26 0.34
N ASP A 96 -24.90 -6.53 1.62
CA ASP A 96 -23.97 -6.31 2.73
C ASP A 96 -22.72 -7.22 2.70
N SER A 97 -22.69 -8.21 1.82
CA SER A 97 -21.52 -9.04 1.55
C SER A 97 -20.50 -8.39 0.60
N TYR A 98 -20.88 -7.30 -0.10
CA TYR A 98 -20.03 -6.60 -1.05
C TYR A 98 -19.32 -5.42 -0.39
N TYR A 99 -18.04 -5.27 -0.67
CA TYR A 99 -17.19 -4.17 -0.18
C TYR A 99 -16.41 -3.54 -1.32
N PRO A 100 -16.40 -2.21 -1.45
CA PRO A 100 -15.61 -1.55 -2.51
C PRO A 100 -14.11 -1.76 -2.37
N LEU A 101 -13.60 -1.97 -1.14
CA LEU A 101 -12.17 -2.15 -0.88
C LEU A 101 -11.94 -3.24 0.17
N VAL A 102 -11.00 -4.13 -0.05
CA VAL A 102 -10.51 -5.05 0.98
C VAL A 102 -9.05 -4.72 1.32
N THR A 103 -8.74 -4.69 2.60
CA THR A 103 -7.41 -4.39 3.12
C THR A 103 -7.06 -5.33 4.25
N LYS A 104 -5.84 -5.85 4.23
CA LYS A 104 -5.26 -6.59 5.35
C LYS A 104 -4.60 -5.64 6.36
N GLU A 105 -4.13 -6.16 7.46
CA GLU A 105 -3.55 -5.38 8.56
C GLU A 105 -2.45 -4.43 8.08
N LEU A 106 -1.46 -4.95 7.34
CA LEU A 106 -0.36 -4.13 6.81
C LEU A 106 -0.84 -3.08 5.80
N ASP A 107 -1.80 -3.44 4.94
CA ASP A 107 -2.35 -2.53 3.95
C ASP A 107 -3.09 -1.37 4.60
N ARG A 108 -3.78 -1.62 5.74
CA ARG A 108 -4.41 -0.57 6.54
C ARG A 108 -3.40 0.40 7.14
N ALA A 109 -2.27 -0.11 7.63
CA ALA A 109 -1.20 0.75 8.14
C ALA A 109 -0.69 1.69 7.05
N PHE A 110 -0.45 1.19 5.84
CA PHE A 110 -0.03 2.04 4.72
C PHE A 110 -1.14 2.99 4.25
N LEU A 111 -2.39 2.56 4.23
CA LEU A 111 -3.53 3.43 3.87
C LEU A 111 -3.70 4.57 4.89
N MET A 112 -3.54 4.27 6.18
CA MET A 112 -3.52 5.27 7.25
C MET A 112 -2.37 6.29 7.07
N VAL A 113 -1.17 5.81 6.81
CA VAL A 113 -0.01 6.68 6.56
C VAL A 113 -0.27 7.57 5.35
N TYR A 114 -0.78 7.01 4.25
CA TYR A 114 -1.17 7.76 3.06
C TYR A 114 -2.20 8.86 3.38
N TYR A 115 -3.27 8.52 4.13
CA TYR A 115 -4.26 9.51 4.58
C TYR A 115 -3.63 10.65 5.38
N LEU A 116 -2.79 10.31 6.36
CA LEU A 116 -2.14 11.30 7.21
C LEU A 116 -1.16 12.20 6.42
N GLN A 117 -0.43 11.63 5.48
CA GLN A 117 0.44 12.40 4.58
C GLN A 117 -0.38 13.35 3.71
N CYS A 118 -1.48 12.91 3.12
CA CYS A 118 -2.40 13.75 2.35
C CYS A 118 -2.99 14.90 3.18
N LYS A 119 -3.33 14.62 4.43
CA LYS A 119 -3.94 15.59 5.32
C LYS A 119 -2.95 16.64 5.85
N TYR A 120 -1.75 16.21 6.24
CA TYR A 120 -0.80 17.06 6.95
C TYR A 120 0.38 17.54 6.09
N GLY A 121 0.59 17.00 4.89
CA GLY A 121 1.64 17.40 3.98
C GLY A 121 3.06 17.17 4.51
N LYS A 122 3.27 16.13 5.31
CA LYS A 122 4.57 15.81 5.91
C LYS A 122 4.89 14.33 5.85
N ASP A 123 6.17 14.01 5.78
CA ASP A 123 6.65 12.63 5.76
C ASP A 123 6.29 11.88 7.06
N TRP A 124 6.09 10.57 6.96
CA TRP A 124 5.88 9.72 8.14
C TRP A 124 7.10 9.70 9.06
N VAL A 125 8.28 9.55 8.47
CA VAL A 125 9.57 9.60 9.15
C VAL A 125 10.50 10.55 8.41
N LYS A 126 11.17 11.44 9.11
CA LYS A 126 12.20 12.32 8.57
C LYS A 126 13.40 12.35 9.53
N ASP A 127 14.60 12.24 8.99
CA ASP A 127 15.85 12.23 9.75
C ASP A 127 15.86 11.18 10.89
N GLY A 128 15.23 10.01 10.63
CA GLY A 128 15.11 8.93 11.60
C GLY A 128 14.10 9.16 12.72
N ALA A 129 13.31 10.21 12.66
CA ALA A 129 12.28 10.55 13.65
C ALA A 129 10.87 10.55 13.06
N LEU A 130 9.93 9.94 13.79
CA LEU A 130 8.51 10.02 13.50
C LEU A 130 8.03 11.48 13.52
N GLN A 131 7.31 11.91 12.49
CA GLN A 131 6.88 13.31 12.34
C GLN A 131 5.47 13.58 12.85
N TYR A 132 4.76 12.56 13.31
CA TYR A 132 3.36 12.66 13.75
C TYR A 132 3.23 12.58 15.26
N SER A 133 2.36 13.42 15.83
CA SER A 133 1.98 13.35 17.23
C SER A 133 1.07 12.15 17.51
N GLN A 134 0.87 11.85 18.79
CA GLN A 134 -0.07 10.79 19.20
C GLN A 134 -1.50 11.11 18.76
N GLU A 135 -1.90 12.37 18.81
CA GLU A 135 -3.23 12.85 18.40
C GLU A 135 -3.43 12.69 16.89
N GLU A 136 -2.43 13.08 16.07
CA GLU A 136 -2.48 12.90 14.62
C GLU A 136 -2.55 11.42 14.24
N ILE A 137 -1.82 10.55 14.94
CA ILE A 137 -1.90 9.10 14.73
C ILE A 137 -3.27 8.56 15.13
N ALA A 138 -3.86 9.06 16.24
CA ALA A 138 -5.21 8.67 16.64
C ALA A 138 -6.25 9.01 15.55
N GLU A 139 -6.12 10.17 14.88
CA GLU A 139 -6.97 10.50 13.73
C GLU A 139 -6.81 9.50 12.56
N GLY A 140 -5.62 8.94 12.38
CA GLY A 140 -5.40 7.87 11.40
C GLY A 140 -6.18 6.60 11.73
N PHE A 141 -6.29 6.24 13.01
CA PHE A 141 -7.13 5.13 13.43
C PHE A 141 -8.62 5.45 13.31
N ASP A 142 -9.03 6.69 13.62
CA ASP A 142 -10.41 7.16 13.41
C ASP A 142 -10.78 7.11 11.92
N PHE A 143 -9.85 7.45 11.03
CA PHE A 143 -10.04 7.29 9.58
C PHE A 143 -10.29 5.83 9.20
N LEU A 144 -9.47 4.88 9.67
CA LEU A 144 -9.69 3.46 9.40
C LEU A 144 -11.03 2.97 9.93
N LYS A 145 -11.39 3.40 11.15
CA LYS A 145 -12.70 3.11 11.72
C LYS A 145 -13.83 3.69 10.88
N ASN A 146 -13.69 4.92 10.39
CA ASN A 146 -14.68 5.56 9.53
C ASN A 146 -14.88 4.78 8.20
N LEU A 147 -13.83 4.20 7.64
CA LEU A 147 -13.94 3.31 6.47
C LEU A 147 -14.75 2.04 6.80
N GLU A 148 -14.54 1.43 7.97
CA GLU A 148 -15.32 0.28 8.43
C GLU A 148 -16.78 0.65 8.68
N ASP A 149 -17.03 1.76 9.41
CA ASP A 149 -18.38 2.22 9.80
C ASP A 149 -19.23 2.64 8.57
N ASN A 150 -18.59 3.02 7.47
CA ASN A 150 -19.25 3.34 6.21
C ASN A 150 -19.18 2.21 5.17
N HIS A 151 -18.90 0.99 5.61
CA HIS A 151 -18.88 -0.21 4.76
C HIS A 151 -17.91 -0.15 3.58
N VAL A 152 -16.86 0.67 3.69
CA VAL A 152 -15.83 0.75 2.65
C VAL A 152 -14.91 -0.46 2.69
N ILE A 153 -14.51 -0.86 3.91
CA ILE A 153 -13.66 -2.02 4.16
C ILE A 153 -14.33 -2.96 5.15
N PRO A 154 -14.22 -4.29 4.98
CA PRO A 154 -14.66 -5.24 6.01
C PRO A 154 -13.78 -5.13 7.25
N THR A 155 -14.28 -5.48 8.43
CA THR A 155 -13.46 -5.53 9.65
C THR A 155 -12.29 -6.54 9.50
N LEU A 156 -11.20 -6.34 10.25
CA LEU A 156 -10.09 -7.32 10.26
C LEU A 156 -10.55 -8.71 10.70
N GLN A 157 -11.51 -8.79 11.62
CA GLN A 157 -12.09 -10.05 12.03
C GLN A 157 -12.82 -10.76 10.89
N LYS A 158 -13.57 -10.01 10.06
CA LYS A 158 -14.24 -10.56 8.87
C LYS A 158 -13.21 -11.02 7.84
N VAL A 159 -12.21 -10.20 7.54
CA VAL A 159 -11.11 -10.55 6.61
C VAL A 159 -10.40 -11.83 7.03
N ALA A 160 -10.07 -11.98 8.32
CA ALA A 160 -9.47 -13.18 8.86
C ALA A 160 -10.43 -14.40 8.81
N GLY A 161 -11.70 -14.18 9.15
CA GLY A 161 -12.74 -15.22 9.10
C GLY A 161 -13.01 -15.75 7.70
N ASP A 162 -12.90 -14.89 6.70
CA ASP A 162 -13.08 -15.23 5.28
C ASP A 162 -11.84 -15.90 4.66
N GLY A 163 -10.74 -16.03 5.41
CA GLY A 163 -9.49 -16.62 4.90
C GLY A 163 -8.76 -15.71 3.90
N ALA A 164 -8.94 -14.40 4.02
CA ALA A 164 -8.40 -13.42 3.07
C ALA A 164 -6.91 -13.10 3.28
N ASP A 165 -6.15 -13.93 3.97
CA ASP A 165 -4.69 -13.80 4.08
C ASP A 165 -4.01 -13.86 2.69
N LEU A 166 -4.61 -14.63 1.78
CA LEU A 166 -4.23 -14.69 0.37
C LEU A 166 -5.42 -14.22 -0.48
N ILE A 167 -5.44 -12.95 -0.84
CA ILE A 167 -6.54 -12.32 -1.59
C ILE A 167 -6.80 -13.04 -2.91
N ASP A 168 -5.78 -13.40 -3.66
CA ASP A 168 -5.89 -14.07 -4.96
C ASP A 168 -6.53 -15.47 -4.92
N THR A 169 -6.62 -16.09 -3.74
CA THR A 169 -7.31 -17.37 -3.55
C THR A 169 -8.61 -17.23 -2.74
N ASN A 170 -8.94 -16.03 -2.31
CA ASN A 170 -10.14 -15.75 -1.53
C ASN A 170 -11.40 -15.78 -2.41
N ALA A 171 -12.45 -16.49 -1.98
CA ALA A 171 -13.68 -16.64 -2.74
C ALA A 171 -14.38 -15.30 -2.97
N ASN A 172 -14.41 -14.40 -1.98
CA ASN A 172 -15.05 -13.10 -2.11
C ASN A 172 -14.34 -12.20 -3.12
N TRP A 173 -13.00 -12.31 -3.24
CA TRP A 173 -12.24 -11.64 -4.29
C TRP A 173 -12.53 -12.23 -5.67
N ILE A 174 -12.45 -13.56 -5.79
CA ILE A 174 -12.66 -14.30 -7.05
C ILE A 174 -14.05 -14.04 -7.64
N ASP A 175 -15.07 -13.99 -6.78
CA ASP A 175 -16.47 -13.78 -7.16
C ASP A 175 -16.88 -12.29 -7.19
N GLY A 176 -15.92 -11.37 -6.92
CA GLY A 176 -16.12 -9.92 -7.04
C GLY A 176 -16.87 -9.25 -5.89
N HIS A 177 -17.08 -9.95 -4.75
CA HIS A 177 -17.67 -9.33 -3.55
C HIS A 177 -16.70 -8.32 -2.91
N TYR A 178 -15.41 -8.57 -2.97
CA TYR A 178 -14.36 -7.59 -2.68
C TYR A 178 -13.94 -6.94 -3.99
N ALA A 179 -14.33 -5.67 -4.19
CA ALA A 179 -14.24 -5.01 -5.48
C ALA A 179 -13.00 -4.12 -5.64
N GLY A 180 -12.11 -4.09 -4.67
CA GLY A 180 -10.89 -3.30 -4.76
C GLY A 180 -9.82 -3.74 -3.77
N ILE A 181 -8.57 -3.43 -4.10
CA ILE A 181 -7.39 -3.66 -3.27
C ILE A 181 -6.47 -2.44 -3.30
N PHE A 182 -5.74 -2.21 -2.21
CA PHE A 182 -4.64 -1.25 -2.13
C PHE A 182 -3.35 -2.03 -1.93
N LEU A 183 -2.62 -2.32 -3.01
CA LEU A 183 -1.55 -3.29 -3.02
C LEU A 183 -0.39 -2.85 -3.93
N TYR A 184 0.73 -3.55 -3.85
CA TYR A 184 1.86 -3.33 -4.75
C TYR A 184 1.50 -3.62 -6.22
N ASP A 185 1.90 -2.71 -7.11
CA ASP A 185 1.67 -2.79 -8.55
C ASP A 185 2.19 -4.12 -9.16
N THR A 186 3.32 -4.61 -8.66
CA THR A 186 3.91 -5.89 -9.07
C THR A 186 3.03 -7.11 -8.77
N SER A 187 2.04 -6.97 -7.91
CA SER A 187 1.13 -8.07 -7.53
C SER A 187 -0.19 -8.06 -8.30
N ILE A 188 -0.48 -6.99 -9.05
CA ILE A 188 -1.80 -6.79 -9.68
C ILE A 188 -2.14 -7.89 -10.69
N VAL A 189 -1.18 -8.32 -11.52
CA VAL A 189 -1.42 -9.37 -12.53
C VAL A 189 -1.98 -10.64 -11.89
N LYS A 190 -1.34 -11.10 -10.81
CA LYS A 190 -1.78 -12.29 -10.06
C LYS A 190 -3.21 -12.16 -9.53
N HIS A 191 -3.56 -10.96 -9.02
CA HIS A 191 -4.90 -10.70 -8.49
C HIS A 191 -5.93 -10.56 -9.62
N ALA A 192 -5.53 -10.00 -10.77
CA ALA A 192 -6.38 -9.90 -11.94
C ALA A 192 -6.73 -11.27 -12.53
N GLU A 193 -5.74 -12.16 -12.63
CA GLU A 193 -5.94 -13.53 -13.13
C GLU A 193 -6.89 -14.36 -12.24
N ALA A 194 -7.00 -14.02 -10.97
CA ALA A 194 -7.86 -14.73 -10.02
C ALA A 194 -9.34 -14.36 -10.15
N VAL A 195 -9.66 -13.16 -10.63
CA VAL A 195 -11.07 -12.70 -10.73
C VAL A 195 -11.75 -13.34 -11.93
N LYS A 196 -12.87 -13.99 -11.69
CA LYS A 196 -13.68 -14.60 -12.74
C LYS A 196 -14.50 -13.54 -13.47
N ASP A 197 -14.42 -13.52 -14.80
CA ASP A 197 -15.25 -12.70 -15.66
C ASP A 197 -15.27 -11.20 -15.28
N GLY A 198 -14.20 -10.71 -14.62
CA GLY A 198 -14.07 -9.35 -14.12
C GLY A 198 -13.00 -8.55 -14.86
N GLU A 199 -13.27 -7.27 -15.10
CA GLU A 199 -12.30 -6.29 -15.56
C GLU A 199 -11.70 -5.58 -14.36
N LEU A 200 -10.37 -5.76 -14.14
CA LEU A 200 -9.62 -4.98 -13.16
C LEU A 200 -8.97 -3.78 -13.84
N VAL A 201 -9.05 -2.64 -13.16
CA VAL A 201 -8.42 -1.40 -13.59
C VAL A 201 -7.57 -0.83 -12.46
N ILE A 202 -6.42 -0.26 -12.80
CA ILE A 202 -5.65 0.55 -11.87
C ILE A 202 -6.30 1.93 -11.85
N GLY A 203 -6.74 2.35 -10.68
CA GLY A 203 -7.34 3.67 -10.47
C GLY A 203 -6.30 4.71 -10.08
N ASP A 204 -6.73 5.96 -10.12
CA ASP A 204 -5.96 7.07 -9.57
C ASP A 204 -5.85 6.94 -8.04
N TYR A 205 -4.87 7.62 -7.45
CA TYR A 205 -4.80 7.74 -6.01
C TYR A 205 -6.02 8.51 -5.48
N ILE A 206 -6.66 7.94 -4.47
CA ILE A 206 -7.81 8.58 -3.80
C ILE A 206 -7.35 9.91 -3.17
N LYS A 207 -7.96 11.01 -3.61
CA LYS A 207 -7.69 12.33 -3.04
C LYS A 207 -8.27 12.41 -1.62
N MET A 208 -7.38 12.46 -0.61
CA MET A 208 -7.74 12.46 0.82
C MET A 208 -7.36 13.75 1.55
N GLY A 209 -6.83 14.76 0.83
CA GLY A 209 -6.39 16.04 1.35
C GLY A 209 -5.78 16.90 0.24
N ASP A 210 -5.13 17.98 0.63
CA ASP A 210 -4.55 18.95 -0.32
C ASP A 210 -3.14 18.56 -0.79
N TYR A 211 -2.47 17.67 -0.06
CA TYR A 211 -1.13 17.21 -0.41
C TYR A 211 -1.22 15.91 -1.25
N HIS A 212 -0.44 15.89 -2.32
CA HIS A 212 -0.24 14.72 -3.16
C HIS A 212 1.28 14.50 -3.26
N GLY A 213 1.76 13.54 -2.48
CA GLY A 213 3.17 13.14 -2.50
C GLY A 213 3.53 12.30 -3.72
#